data_551109641684dbf0d0b65a2c20d85631
#
_entry.id   551109641684dbf0d0b65a2c20d85631
#
_cell.length_a   1.000
_cell.length_b   1.000
_cell.length_c   1.000
_cell.angle_alpha   90.00
_cell.angle_beta   90.00
_cell.angle_gamma   90.00
#
_symmetry.space_group_name_H-M   'P 1'
#
loop_
_entity.id
_entity.type
_entity.pdbx_description
1 polymer ?
#
loop_
_entity_poly.entity_id
_entity_poly.type
_entity_poly.pdbx_seq_one_letter_code
_entity_poly.pdbx_strand_id
1 'polypeptide(L)'
;MGPFDVKPTPTGRVVLDFLLRKMPGYMETGLNVIDVHDCARGHILAAQKGKVGERYILAHENLSILEIFERLAEITGLPAPKFRVPKWVALTASFASEIKAKLLGTPPKVPLAGVRMALKPMFYSNARAVAELGLKTRPAIEALRRAAAWFVEHGYAEEPPKELGPWRQEQER
;
A
#
# COMPACT_ATOMS: atom_id res chain seq x y z
N MET A 1 3.21 4.61 -1.11
CA MET A 1 3.56 3.47 -1.98
C MET A 1 4.52 3.93 -3.06
N GLY A 2 5.32 3.02 -3.65
CA GLY A 2 6.26 3.40 -4.71
C GLY A 2 7.50 2.51 -4.73
N PRO A 3 8.54 2.88 -5.50
CA PRO A 3 9.80 2.15 -5.58
C PRO A 3 10.61 2.20 -4.28
N PHE A 4 11.72 1.44 -4.23
CA PHE A 4 12.68 1.34 -3.13
C PHE A 4 12.19 0.61 -1.87
N ASP A 5 11.12 -0.17 -1.95
CA ASP A 5 10.63 -0.99 -0.83
C ASP A 5 11.39 -2.33 -0.74
N VAL A 6 12.73 -2.25 -0.50
CA VAL A 6 13.67 -3.38 -0.48
C VAL A 6 13.26 -4.46 0.52
N LYS A 7 12.75 -4.06 1.68
CA LYS A 7 12.14 -4.96 2.66
C LYS A 7 10.65 -4.68 2.72
N PRO A 8 9.84 -5.40 1.90
CA PRO A 8 8.46 -5.02 1.66
C PRO A 8 7.70 -4.64 2.93
N THR A 9 7.31 -3.37 3.00
CA THR A 9 6.46 -2.82 4.06
C THR A 9 5.07 -3.47 4.01
N PRO A 10 4.24 -3.39 5.07
CA PRO A 10 2.88 -3.93 5.02
C PRO A 10 2.05 -3.44 3.83
N THR A 11 2.22 -2.18 3.42
CA THR A 11 1.54 -1.61 2.25
C THR A 11 2.17 -2.05 0.93
N GLY A 12 3.50 -2.15 0.85
CA GLY A 12 4.19 -2.71 -0.31
C GLY A 12 3.89 -4.19 -0.52
N ARG A 13 3.67 -4.93 0.57
CA ARG A 13 3.21 -6.31 0.52
C ARG A 13 1.88 -6.48 -0.21
N VAL A 14 0.96 -5.53 -0.12
CA VAL A 14 -0.31 -5.58 -0.86
C VAL A 14 -0.04 -5.65 -2.36
N VAL A 15 0.89 -4.82 -2.86
CA VAL A 15 1.29 -4.84 -4.29
C VAL A 15 2.04 -6.12 -4.64
N LEU A 16 3.03 -6.49 -3.82
CA LEU A 16 3.85 -7.67 -4.08
C LEU A 16 3.04 -8.97 -4.04
N ASP A 17 2.19 -9.16 -3.02
CA ASP A 17 1.37 -10.37 -2.89
C ASP A 17 0.30 -10.46 -4.01
N PHE A 18 -0.15 -9.31 -4.54
CA PHE A 18 -0.98 -9.27 -5.74
C PHE A 18 -0.20 -9.77 -6.96
N LEU A 19 1.00 -9.26 -7.22
CA LEU A 19 1.86 -9.70 -8.33
C LEU A 19 2.18 -11.20 -8.23
N LEU A 20 2.46 -11.70 -7.04
CA LEU A 20 2.72 -13.11 -6.76
C LEU A 20 1.46 -14.00 -6.78
N ARG A 21 0.27 -13.43 -7.03
CA ARG A 21 -1.04 -14.12 -6.99
C ARG A 21 -1.32 -14.84 -5.66
N LYS A 22 -0.78 -14.31 -4.57
CA LYS A 22 -0.95 -14.88 -3.22
C LYS A 22 -2.20 -14.36 -2.49
N MET A 23 -3.04 -13.58 -3.17
CA MET A 23 -4.25 -12.98 -2.63
C MET A 23 -5.51 -13.74 -3.07
N PRO A 24 -5.96 -14.75 -2.30
CA PRO A 24 -7.16 -15.52 -2.66
C PRO A 24 -8.44 -14.68 -2.51
N GLY A 25 -8.40 -13.64 -1.69
CA GLY A 25 -9.52 -12.75 -1.42
C GLY A 25 -9.08 -11.47 -0.73
N TYR A 26 -10.03 -10.58 -0.47
CA TYR A 26 -9.78 -9.29 0.17
C TYR A 26 -10.74 -9.06 1.34
N MET A 27 -10.29 -8.26 2.31
CA MET A 27 -11.14 -7.74 3.38
C MET A 27 -11.67 -6.36 3.02
N GLU A 28 -12.90 -6.07 3.47
CA GLU A 28 -13.51 -4.76 3.29
C GLU A 28 -12.89 -3.75 4.26
N THR A 29 -11.85 -3.10 3.79
CA THR A 29 -11.09 -2.04 4.47
C THR A 29 -10.52 -1.10 3.43
N GLY A 30 -9.78 -0.07 3.85
CA GLY A 30 -9.18 0.88 2.94
C GLY A 30 -7.91 1.51 3.51
N LEU A 31 -7.13 2.04 2.60
CA LEU A 31 -5.86 2.71 2.87
C LEU A 31 -5.82 4.08 2.19
N ASN A 32 -5.09 5.00 2.78
CA ASN A 32 -4.67 6.17 2.03
C ASN A 32 -3.40 5.84 1.25
N VAL A 33 -3.41 6.14 -0.04
CA VAL A 33 -2.29 5.90 -0.96
C VAL A 33 -1.69 7.23 -1.38
N ILE A 34 -0.40 7.41 -1.12
CA ILE A 34 0.42 8.51 -1.61
C ILE A 34 1.69 7.95 -2.24
N ASP A 35 2.20 8.57 -3.32
CA ASP A 35 3.48 8.21 -3.90
C ASP A 35 4.63 8.52 -2.93
N VAL A 36 5.64 7.63 -2.87
CA VAL A 36 6.78 7.76 -1.96
C VAL A 36 7.59 9.03 -2.19
N HIS A 37 7.74 9.47 -3.45
CA HIS A 37 8.44 10.71 -3.77
C HIS A 37 7.65 11.94 -3.35
N ASP A 38 6.32 11.92 -3.51
CA ASP A 38 5.47 13.03 -3.06
C ASP A 38 5.44 13.10 -1.53
N CYS A 39 5.48 11.94 -0.87
CA CYS A 39 5.64 11.87 0.58
C CYS A 39 6.99 12.45 1.02
N ALA A 40 8.10 12.07 0.37
CA ALA A 40 9.44 12.60 0.66
C ALA A 40 9.49 14.11 0.43
N ARG A 41 8.93 14.61 -0.68
CA ARG A 41 8.81 16.05 -0.96
C ARG A 41 7.97 16.76 0.10
N GLY A 42 6.90 16.12 0.59
CA GLY A 42 6.09 16.64 1.68
C GLY A 42 6.88 16.84 2.97
N HIS A 43 7.81 15.94 3.30
CA HIS A 43 8.71 16.12 4.46
C HIS A 43 9.64 17.32 4.28
N ILE A 44 10.22 17.50 3.09
CA ILE A 44 11.05 18.68 2.79
C ILE A 44 10.24 19.96 2.91
N LEU A 45 9.03 19.99 2.34
CA LEU A 45 8.14 21.15 2.44
C LEU A 45 7.75 21.45 3.91
N ALA A 46 7.49 20.41 4.71
CA ALA A 46 7.19 20.57 6.11
C ALA A 46 8.37 21.17 6.90
N ALA A 47 9.61 20.74 6.59
CA ALA A 47 10.81 21.33 7.19
C ALA A 47 11.03 22.79 6.78
N GLN A 48 10.67 23.17 5.56
CA GLN A 48 10.87 24.53 5.04
C GLN A 48 9.76 25.53 5.43
N LYS A 49 8.50 25.06 5.45
CA LYS A 49 7.30 25.91 5.56
C LYS A 49 6.40 25.55 6.74
N GLY A 50 6.66 24.43 7.40
CA GLY A 50 5.84 23.96 8.50
C GLY A 50 5.94 24.89 9.71
N LYS A 51 4.81 25.07 10.40
CA LYS A 51 4.77 25.83 11.65
C LYS A 51 5.22 24.94 12.80
N VAL A 52 6.05 25.47 13.68
CA VAL A 52 6.54 24.75 14.87
C VAL A 52 5.38 24.29 15.75
N GLY A 53 5.40 23.03 16.17
CA GLY A 53 4.35 22.42 16.99
C GLY A 53 3.14 21.90 16.21
N GLU A 54 3.07 22.16 14.89
CA GLU A 54 1.95 21.70 14.05
C GLU A 54 2.22 20.35 13.39
N ARG A 55 1.13 19.66 13.04
CA ARG A 55 1.17 18.36 12.38
C ARG A 55 0.59 18.44 10.98
N TYR A 56 1.27 17.81 10.04
CA TYR A 56 0.85 17.75 8.64
C TYR A 56 0.72 16.30 8.21
N ILE A 57 -0.46 15.91 7.73
CA ILE A 57 -0.71 14.58 7.20
C ILE A 57 -0.34 14.59 5.72
N LEU A 58 0.66 13.79 5.35
CA LEU A 58 1.08 13.59 3.98
C LEU A 58 0.30 12.40 3.41
N ALA A 59 -0.80 12.71 2.76
CA ALA A 59 -1.76 11.76 2.23
C ALA A 59 -2.18 12.17 0.83
N HIS A 60 -2.87 11.25 0.09
CA HIS A 60 -3.46 11.58 -1.20
C HIS A 60 -4.84 10.92 -1.37
N GLU A 61 -4.94 9.80 -2.06
CA GLU A 61 -6.23 9.14 -2.31
C GLU A 61 -6.58 8.12 -1.23
N ASN A 62 -7.83 8.18 -0.77
CA ASN A 62 -8.42 7.15 0.10
C ASN A 62 -9.06 6.09 -0.79
N LEU A 63 -8.50 4.89 -0.81
CA LEU A 63 -8.94 3.77 -1.64
C LEU A 63 -9.33 2.58 -0.77
N SER A 64 -10.42 1.91 -1.12
CA SER A 64 -10.69 0.57 -0.60
C SER A 64 -9.64 -0.42 -1.11
N ILE A 65 -9.46 -1.52 -0.41
CA ILE A 65 -8.55 -2.59 -0.86
C ILE A 65 -8.99 -3.15 -2.21
N LEU A 66 -10.30 -3.22 -2.47
CA LEU A 66 -10.83 -3.65 -3.76
C LEU A 66 -10.40 -2.69 -4.87
N GLU A 67 -10.59 -1.37 -4.70
CA GLU A 67 -10.15 -0.36 -5.69
C GLU A 67 -8.65 -0.42 -5.94
N ILE A 68 -7.83 -0.69 -4.91
CA ILE A 68 -6.38 -0.91 -5.10
C ILE A 68 -6.13 -2.12 -6.00
N PHE A 69 -6.82 -3.24 -5.77
CA PHE A 69 -6.66 -4.44 -6.61
C PHE A 69 -7.21 -4.25 -8.02
N GLU A 70 -8.30 -3.52 -8.20
CA GLU A 70 -8.84 -3.18 -9.52
C GLU A 70 -7.84 -2.33 -10.33
N ARG A 71 -7.24 -1.31 -9.69
CA ARG A 71 -6.19 -0.51 -10.33
C ARG A 71 -4.93 -1.33 -10.63
N LEU A 72 -4.51 -2.22 -9.73
CA LEU A 72 -3.41 -3.15 -10.00
C LEU A 72 -3.74 -4.11 -11.15
N ALA A 73 -4.98 -4.61 -11.24
CA ALA A 73 -5.42 -5.44 -12.34
C ALA A 73 -5.41 -4.68 -13.68
N GLU A 74 -5.82 -3.42 -13.68
CA GLU A 74 -5.79 -2.55 -14.84
C GLU A 74 -4.37 -2.37 -15.39
N ILE A 75 -3.40 -2.08 -14.53
CA ILE A 75 -2.01 -1.81 -14.94
C ILE A 75 -1.20 -3.07 -15.23
N THR A 76 -1.50 -4.19 -14.58
CA THR A 76 -0.72 -5.44 -14.74
C THR A 76 -1.35 -6.45 -15.71
N GLY A 77 -2.66 -6.36 -15.95
CA GLY A 77 -3.43 -7.36 -16.68
C GLY A 77 -3.69 -8.65 -15.87
N LEU A 78 -3.31 -8.68 -14.59
CA LEU A 78 -3.62 -9.79 -13.69
C LEU A 78 -5.05 -9.66 -13.16
N PRO A 79 -5.75 -10.79 -12.89
CA PRO A 79 -7.11 -10.74 -12.38
C PRO A 79 -7.15 -10.22 -10.93
N ALA A 80 -8.07 -9.30 -10.64
CA ALA A 80 -8.34 -8.86 -9.26
C ALA A 80 -8.97 -10.00 -8.43
N PRO A 81 -8.69 -10.08 -7.12
CA PRO A 81 -9.34 -11.03 -6.22
C PRO A 81 -10.85 -10.80 -6.18
N LYS A 82 -11.64 -11.87 -6.39
CA LYS A 82 -13.11 -11.80 -6.46
C LYS A 82 -13.81 -12.07 -5.14
N PHE A 83 -13.12 -12.77 -4.22
CA PHE A 83 -13.74 -13.23 -2.97
C PHE A 83 -13.56 -12.23 -1.85
N ARG A 84 -14.68 -11.80 -1.29
CA ARG A 84 -14.69 -11.01 -0.07
C ARG A 84 -14.55 -11.94 1.14
N VAL A 85 -13.51 -11.73 1.94
CA VAL A 85 -13.29 -12.46 3.19
C VAL A 85 -14.07 -11.76 4.31
N PRO A 86 -15.07 -12.41 4.93
CA PRO A 86 -15.80 -11.84 6.05
C PRO A 86 -14.87 -11.56 7.25
N LYS A 87 -15.14 -10.48 7.98
CA LYS A 87 -14.31 -10.06 9.14
C LYS A 87 -14.14 -11.16 10.19
N TRP A 88 -15.19 -11.93 10.45
CA TRP A 88 -15.15 -13.02 11.42
C TRP A 88 -14.21 -14.15 10.97
N VAL A 89 -14.14 -14.47 9.68
CA VAL A 89 -13.20 -15.49 9.14
C VAL A 89 -11.75 -15.04 9.35
N ALA A 90 -11.44 -13.78 9.08
CA ALA A 90 -10.10 -13.24 9.31
C ALA A 90 -9.72 -13.25 10.79
N LEU A 91 -10.66 -12.92 11.69
CA LEU A 91 -10.43 -12.95 13.13
C LEU A 91 -10.22 -14.37 13.66
N THR A 92 -11.05 -15.33 13.26
CA THR A 92 -10.89 -16.73 13.69
C THR A 92 -9.61 -17.35 13.16
N ALA A 93 -9.25 -17.09 11.90
CA ALA A 93 -7.99 -17.54 11.31
C ALA A 93 -6.77 -16.96 12.03
N SER A 94 -6.82 -15.67 12.42
CA SER A 94 -5.73 -15.05 13.15
C SER A 94 -5.60 -15.59 14.57
N PHE A 95 -6.71 -15.82 15.26
CA PHE A 95 -6.73 -16.44 16.59
C PHE A 95 -6.14 -17.86 16.56
N ALA A 96 -6.56 -18.68 15.58
CA ALA A 96 -5.98 -20.01 15.38
C ALA A 96 -4.47 -19.95 15.06
N SER A 97 -4.04 -18.96 14.26
CA SER A 97 -2.63 -18.73 13.95
C SER A 97 -1.80 -18.38 15.20
N GLU A 98 -2.35 -17.58 16.12
CA GLU A 98 -1.66 -17.24 17.38
C GLU A 98 -1.56 -18.43 18.33
N ILE A 99 -2.62 -19.24 18.47
CA ILE A 99 -2.58 -20.47 19.26
C ILE A 99 -1.51 -21.41 18.72
N LYS A 100 -1.51 -21.63 17.39
CA LYS A 100 -0.50 -22.47 16.74
C LYS A 100 0.93 -21.93 16.94
N ALA A 101 1.11 -20.64 16.85
CA ALA A 101 2.39 -19.97 17.06
C ALA A 101 2.91 -20.19 18.48
N LYS A 102 2.03 -20.04 19.48
CA LYS A 102 2.36 -20.33 20.90
C LYS A 102 2.76 -21.79 21.13
N LEU A 103 2.03 -22.73 20.54
CA LEU A 103 2.30 -24.17 20.72
C LEU A 103 3.60 -24.61 20.03
N LEU A 104 3.95 -24.00 18.90
CA LEU A 104 5.12 -24.38 18.08
C LEU A 104 6.35 -23.48 18.32
N GLY A 105 6.26 -22.45 19.17
CA GLY A 105 7.35 -21.49 19.39
C GLY A 105 7.73 -20.67 18.15
N THR A 106 6.81 -20.52 17.18
CA THR A 106 7.06 -19.81 15.92
C THR A 106 6.23 -18.51 15.84
N PRO A 107 6.67 -17.49 15.10
CA PRO A 107 5.85 -16.28 14.94
C PRO A 107 4.53 -16.61 14.20
N PRO A 108 3.42 -15.95 14.59
CA PRO A 108 2.12 -16.18 13.94
C PRO A 108 2.16 -15.71 12.49
N LYS A 109 1.64 -16.53 11.56
CA LYS A 109 1.53 -16.18 10.14
C LYS A 109 0.58 -15.01 9.90
N VAL A 110 -0.47 -14.91 10.72
CA VAL A 110 -1.48 -13.85 10.66
C VAL A 110 -1.66 -13.28 12.07
N PRO A 111 -0.90 -12.22 12.45
CA PRO A 111 -0.99 -11.61 13.78
C PRO A 111 -2.36 -10.97 14.01
N LEU A 112 -2.98 -11.21 15.16
CA LEU A 112 -4.29 -10.65 15.52
C LEU A 112 -4.27 -9.11 15.55
N ALA A 113 -3.17 -8.51 16.00
CA ALA A 113 -2.99 -7.07 15.97
C ALA A 113 -3.08 -6.50 14.55
N GLY A 114 -2.43 -7.16 13.57
CA GLY A 114 -2.50 -6.78 12.15
C GLY A 114 -3.92 -6.87 11.59
N VAL A 115 -4.65 -7.95 11.90
CA VAL A 115 -6.04 -8.10 11.47
C VAL A 115 -6.94 -7.03 12.10
N ARG A 116 -6.80 -6.74 13.40
CA ARG A 116 -7.56 -5.67 14.07
C ARG A 116 -7.30 -4.28 13.46
N MET A 117 -6.05 -3.98 13.09
CA MET A 117 -5.73 -2.75 12.39
C MET A 117 -6.37 -2.71 11.00
N ALA A 118 -6.30 -3.81 10.26
CA ALA A 118 -6.87 -3.93 8.92
C ALA A 118 -8.41 -3.83 8.89
N LEU A 119 -9.10 -4.04 10.03
CA LEU A 119 -10.55 -3.88 10.13
C LEU A 119 -11.02 -2.41 10.11
N LYS A 120 -10.11 -1.47 10.34
CA LYS A 120 -10.42 -0.02 10.35
C LYS A 120 -9.89 0.61 9.07
N PRO A 121 -10.74 1.28 8.27
CA PRO A 121 -10.25 2.05 7.15
C PRO A 121 -9.27 3.13 7.62
N MET A 122 -8.11 3.19 7.00
CA MET A 122 -7.09 4.20 7.28
C MET A 122 -7.20 5.33 6.26
N PHE A 123 -8.26 6.10 6.38
CA PHE A 123 -8.55 7.25 5.53
C PHE A 123 -8.11 8.54 6.18
N TYR A 124 -7.40 9.34 5.44
CA TYR A 124 -6.81 10.59 5.91
C TYR A 124 -7.07 11.71 4.92
N SER A 125 -7.09 12.95 5.43
CA SER A 125 -7.14 14.16 4.62
C SER A 125 -5.79 14.89 4.68
N ASN A 126 -5.30 15.32 3.53
CA ASN A 126 -4.09 16.12 3.38
C ASN A 126 -4.40 17.63 3.21
N ALA A 127 -5.64 18.05 3.41
CA ALA A 127 -6.09 19.42 3.13
C ALA A 127 -5.19 20.49 3.74
N ARG A 128 -4.74 20.29 4.97
CA ARG A 128 -3.81 21.22 5.65
C ARG A 128 -2.43 21.24 4.98
N ALA A 129 -1.89 20.08 4.62
CA ALA A 129 -0.59 20.01 3.93
C ALA A 129 -0.64 20.67 2.54
N VAL A 130 -1.75 20.52 1.83
CA VAL A 130 -1.97 21.22 0.56
C VAL A 130 -2.05 22.73 0.77
N ALA A 131 -2.86 23.20 1.72
CA ALA A 131 -3.09 24.63 1.95
C ALA A 131 -1.86 25.36 2.49
N GLU A 132 -1.16 24.78 3.50
CA GLU A 132 -0.10 25.47 4.20
C GLU A 132 1.31 25.18 3.64
N LEU A 133 1.56 23.96 3.13
CA LEU A 133 2.86 23.58 2.58
C LEU A 133 2.91 23.66 1.06
N GLY A 134 1.76 23.71 0.38
CA GLY A 134 1.68 23.62 -1.08
C GLY A 134 1.99 22.20 -1.59
N LEU A 135 1.64 21.16 -0.82
CA LEU A 135 1.84 19.77 -1.22
C LEU A 135 1.09 19.49 -2.52
N LYS A 136 1.81 18.99 -3.52
CA LYS A 136 1.24 18.47 -4.77
C LYS A 136 1.48 16.97 -4.80
N THR A 137 0.46 16.21 -5.19
CA THR A 137 0.49 14.75 -5.21
C THR A 137 0.03 14.23 -6.57
N ARG A 138 0.61 13.11 -7.00
CA ARG A 138 0.25 12.40 -8.22
C ARG A 138 -0.86 11.39 -7.97
N PRO A 139 -1.61 10.99 -9.01
CA PRO A 139 -2.64 9.95 -8.88
C PRO A 139 -2.10 8.66 -8.26
N ALA A 140 -2.88 8.02 -7.40
CA ALA A 140 -2.46 6.81 -6.70
C ALA A 140 -2.15 5.64 -7.66
N ILE A 141 -2.78 5.60 -8.84
CA ILE A 141 -2.49 4.59 -9.87
C ILE A 141 -1.02 4.63 -10.32
N GLU A 142 -0.41 5.83 -10.39
CA GLU A 142 1.01 5.98 -10.74
C GLU A 142 1.93 5.44 -9.63
N ALA A 143 1.57 5.66 -8.37
CA ALA A 143 2.31 5.10 -7.24
C ALA A 143 2.26 3.57 -7.25
N LEU A 144 1.08 2.98 -7.55
CA LEU A 144 0.88 1.54 -7.67
C LEU A 144 1.67 0.96 -8.84
N ARG A 145 1.61 1.60 -10.02
CA ARG A 145 2.36 1.20 -11.21
C ARG A 145 3.86 1.18 -10.94
N ARG A 146 4.39 2.26 -10.38
CA ARG A 146 5.83 2.38 -10.08
C ARG A 146 6.31 1.40 -9.02
N ALA A 147 5.47 1.10 -8.01
CA ALA A 147 5.76 0.06 -7.03
C ALA A 147 5.82 -1.32 -7.68
N ALA A 148 4.83 -1.65 -8.53
CA ALA A 148 4.79 -2.92 -9.26
C ALA A 148 6.00 -3.08 -10.19
N ALA A 149 6.32 -2.06 -11.00
CA ALA A 149 7.46 -2.07 -11.92
C ALA A 149 8.78 -2.25 -11.16
N TRP A 150 8.94 -1.58 -10.02
CA TRP A 150 10.14 -1.72 -9.20
C TRP A 150 10.31 -3.14 -8.64
N PHE A 151 9.24 -3.76 -8.14
CA PHE A 151 9.28 -5.14 -7.65
C PHE A 151 9.64 -6.14 -8.75
N VAL A 152 9.12 -5.95 -9.96
CA VAL A 152 9.43 -6.80 -11.12
C VAL A 152 10.89 -6.62 -11.53
N GLU A 153 11.36 -5.40 -11.74
CA GLU A 153 12.74 -5.09 -12.17
C GLU A 153 13.79 -5.64 -11.17
N HIS A 154 13.45 -5.69 -9.87
CA HIS A 154 14.36 -6.19 -8.84
C HIS A 154 14.15 -7.68 -8.51
N GLY A 155 13.41 -8.43 -9.32
CA GLY A 155 13.27 -9.88 -9.20
C GLY A 155 12.41 -10.36 -8.04
N TYR A 156 11.55 -9.49 -7.45
CA TYR A 156 10.61 -9.90 -6.41
C TYR A 156 9.39 -10.62 -6.97
N ALA A 157 9.03 -10.36 -8.23
CA ALA A 157 7.93 -10.98 -8.94
C ALA A 157 8.27 -11.12 -10.43
N GLU A 158 7.59 -12.06 -11.10
CA GLU A 158 7.68 -12.22 -12.55
C GLU A 158 6.98 -11.07 -13.28
N GLU A 159 7.36 -10.87 -14.54
CA GLU A 159 6.76 -9.85 -15.40
C GLU A 159 5.29 -10.15 -15.64
N PRO A 160 4.39 -9.18 -15.40
CA PRO A 160 2.96 -9.40 -15.62
C PRO A 160 2.60 -9.34 -17.12
N PRO A 161 1.38 -9.77 -17.51
CA PRO A 161 0.93 -9.78 -18.91
C PRO A 161 0.96 -8.41 -19.60
N LYS A 162 0.77 -7.32 -18.85
CA LYS A 162 0.90 -5.95 -19.37
C LYS A 162 2.23 -5.35 -18.97
N GLU A 163 2.90 -4.72 -19.89
CA GLU A 163 4.12 -3.97 -19.65
C GLU A 163 3.87 -2.80 -18.70
N LEU A 164 4.63 -2.74 -17.61
CA LEU A 164 4.46 -1.74 -16.55
C LEU A 164 5.14 -0.40 -16.89
N GLY A 165 6.04 -0.41 -17.87
CA GLY A 165 6.90 0.72 -18.17
C GLY A 165 7.91 1.03 -17.03
N PRO A 166 8.78 2.02 -17.21
CA PRO A 166 9.83 2.33 -16.24
C PRO A 166 9.24 2.90 -14.94
N TRP A 167 9.73 2.44 -13.79
CA TRP A 167 9.38 3.03 -12.49
C TRP A 167 10.14 4.33 -12.20
N ARG A 168 11.32 4.51 -12.84
CA ARG A 168 12.10 5.74 -12.77
C ARG A 168 11.34 6.85 -13.49
N GLN A 169 11.23 7.99 -12.85
CA GLN A 169 10.79 9.19 -13.58
C GLN A 169 11.91 9.62 -14.51
N GLU A 170 11.56 9.96 -15.74
CA GLU A 170 12.36 10.93 -16.46
C GLU A 170 12.42 12.17 -15.57
N GLN A 171 13.64 12.53 -15.16
CA GLN A 171 13.85 13.73 -14.37
C GLN A 171 13.23 14.88 -15.15
N GLU A 172 12.22 15.52 -14.56
CA GLU A 172 11.80 16.83 -15.02
C GLU A 172 13.06 17.72 -15.03
N ARG A 173 13.53 18.02 -16.22
CA ARG A 173 14.61 18.98 -16.47
C ARG A 173 14.20 20.37 -16.01
#